data_4aa29abb43582fd8716c07268e6a5cc3
#
_entry.id   4aa29abb43582fd8716c07268e6a5cc3
#
_cell.length_a   1.000
_cell.length_b   1.000
_cell.length_c   1.000
_cell.angle_alpha   90.00
_cell.angle_beta   90.00
_cell.angle_gamma   90.00
#
_symmetry.space_group_name_H-M   'P 1'
#
loop_
_entity.id
_entity.type
_entity.pdbx_description
1 polymer ?
#
loop_
_entity_poly.entity_id
_entity_poly.type
_entity_poly.pdbx_seq_one_letter_code
_entity_poly.pdbx_strand_id
1 'polypeptide(L)'
;MVAGIAGGTRVTPASTTPVTFSLKYRPINYGADTGAFVINVTQGGQPLDYVVALQGRGDMTGLNTDTFRQDSKPKADILLVIDDSGSMGDKQTALAQNMNSFLQYATSNQVDFHIGVTNTEQSSTTAALAGTLHASATGTKILRPTTPNLQVEFADLVNVGTSGYDESCMAPATKALTAPYITDPTKNAGFLRQDAVLAVVCVTDAPDQAPQAPAFYLNQLLNIKGAQRAGMFTYNVVGPFLPSAPSGCSYDGTNNTRHDFMVSQTQGVKEEICTPNWAVALERIGKNAFGYRTNFFLNARPDL
;
A
#
# COMPACT_ATOMS: atom_id res chain seq x y z
N MET A 1 -10.62 -10.05 -16.94
CA MET A 1 -11.42 -9.33 -15.94
C MET A 1 -12.16 -8.21 -16.64
N VAL A 2 -13.47 -8.19 -16.55
CA VAL A 2 -14.33 -7.22 -17.22
C VAL A 2 -14.13 -5.87 -16.56
N ALA A 3 -13.77 -4.84 -17.34
CA ALA A 3 -13.83 -3.47 -16.86
C ALA A 3 -15.29 -3.14 -16.53
N GLY A 4 -15.59 -2.98 -15.25
CA GLY A 4 -16.94 -2.93 -14.75
C GLY A 4 -17.74 -1.75 -15.29
N ILE A 5 -18.98 -2.02 -15.56
CA ILE A 5 -20.04 -1.04 -15.35
C ILE A 5 -19.87 -0.61 -13.89
N ALA A 6 -19.77 0.69 -13.66
CA ALA A 6 -19.72 1.21 -12.29
C ALA A 6 -20.88 0.59 -11.50
N GLY A 7 -20.57 -0.13 -10.45
CA GLY A 7 -21.58 -0.81 -9.65
C GLY A 7 -22.62 0.20 -9.19
N GLY A 8 -23.90 -0.12 -9.37
CA GLY A 8 -25.00 0.72 -8.95
C GLY A 8 -25.72 1.50 -10.06
N THR A 9 -25.47 1.26 -11.33
CA THR A 9 -26.34 1.81 -12.39
C THR A 9 -27.76 1.25 -12.21
N ARG A 10 -28.67 2.09 -11.73
CA ARG A 10 -30.06 1.71 -11.51
C ARG A 10 -30.84 1.96 -12.80
N VAL A 11 -31.39 0.90 -13.38
CA VAL A 11 -32.31 1.01 -14.51
C VAL A 11 -33.76 1.04 -13.99
N THR A 12 -34.53 2.03 -14.36
CA THR A 12 -35.94 2.13 -13.95
C THR A 12 -36.76 1.17 -14.81
N PRO A 13 -37.58 0.27 -14.24
CA PRO A 13 -38.28 -0.80 -14.96
C PRO A 13 -39.36 -0.34 -15.95
N ALA A 14 -39.71 0.93 -15.97
CA ALA A 14 -40.77 1.49 -16.83
C ALA A 14 -40.27 1.95 -18.22
N SER A 15 -39.00 1.81 -18.53
CA SER A 15 -38.44 2.18 -19.82
C SER A 15 -38.57 1.03 -20.81
N THR A 16 -39.30 1.26 -21.90
CA THR A 16 -39.33 0.38 -23.08
C THR A 16 -38.07 0.53 -23.95
N THR A 17 -37.16 1.43 -23.56
CA THR A 17 -35.92 1.68 -24.29
C THR A 17 -34.88 0.65 -23.83
N PRO A 18 -34.30 -0.12 -24.75
CA PRO A 18 -33.24 -1.07 -24.41
C PRO A 18 -32.03 -0.33 -23.82
N VAL A 19 -31.48 -0.87 -22.73
CA VAL A 19 -30.20 -0.41 -22.19
C VAL A 19 -29.10 -1.22 -22.85
N THR A 20 -28.24 -0.53 -23.60
CA THR A 20 -27.10 -1.12 -24.26
C THR A 20 -25.84 -0.83 -23.48
N PHE A 21 -25.01 -1.85 -23.25
CA PHE A 21 -23.68 -1.70 -22.69
C PHE A 21 -22.69 -2.54 -23.51
N SER A 22 -21.42 -2.14 -23.46
CA SER A 22 -20.36 -2.86 -24.14
C SER A 22 -19.45 -3.55 -23.13
N LEU A 23 -19.18 -4.81 -23.36
CA LEU A 23 -18.19 -5.56 -22.64
C LEU A 23 -16.92 -5.64 -23.48
N LYS A 24 -15.78 -5.27 -22.89
CA LYS A 24 -14.49 -5.42 -23.54
C LYS A 24 -13.76 -6.61 -22.93
N TYR A 25 -13.54 -7.64 -23.72
CA TYR A 25 -12.69 -8.74 -23.37
C TYR A 25 -11.23 -8.40 -23.72
N ARG A 26 -10.33 -8.63 -22.77
CA ARG A 26 -8.89 -8.49 -22.97
C ARG A 26 -8.24 -9.77 -22.45
N PRO A 27 -7.81 -10.67 -23.34
CA PRO A 27 -7.13 -11.89 -22.93
C PRO A 27 -5.78 -11.53 -22.30
N ILE A 28 -5.40 -12.29 -21.30
CA ILE A 28 -4.10 -12.19 -20.61
C ILE A 28 -3.25 -13.45 -20.82
N ASN A 29 -3.81 -14.43 -21.52
CA ASN A 29 -3.17 -15.70 -21.86
C ASN A 29 -3.74 -16.23 -23.18
N TYR A 30 -3.05 -17.22 -23.74
CA TYR A 30 -3.54 -18.00 -24.86
C TYR A 30 -4.56 -19.05 -24.37
N GLY A 31 -5.62 -19.26 -25.11
CA GLY A 31 -6.61 -20.27 -24.85
C GLY A 31 -8.02 -19.76 -24.64
N ALA A 32 -8.91 -20.65 -24.25
CA ALA A 32 -10.30 -20.33 -23.98
C ALA A 32 -10.48 -19.84 -22.55
N ASP A 33 -11.15 -18.71 -22.41
CA ASP A 33 -11.61 -18.17 -21.15
C ASP A 33 -13.12 -18.24 -21.05
N THR A 34 -13.60 -18.51 -19.87
CA THR A 34 -15.03 -18.48 -19.55
C THR A 34 -15.28 -17.52 -18.38
N GLY A 35 -16.43 -16.90 -18.40
CA GLY A 35 -16.86 -15.99 -17.35
C GLY A 35 -18.37 -15.86 -17.32
N ALA A 36 -18.86 -15.09 -16.38
CA ALA A 36 -20.29 -14.77 -16.31
C ALA A 36 -20.48 -13.27 -16.06
N PHE A 37 -21.46 -12.70 -16.71
CA PHE A 37 -21.97 -11.39 -16.39
C PHE A 37 -23.30 -11.55 -15.67
N VAL A 38 -23.38 -11.06 -14.45
CA VAL A 38 -24.56 -11.21 -13.58
C VAL A 38 -25.29 -9.86 -13.52
N ILE A 39 -26.57 -9.88 -13.88
CA ILE A 39 -27.47 -8.73 -13.76
C ILE A 39 -28.36 -8.99 -12.55
N ASN A 40 -28.13 -8.23 -11.48
CA ASN A 40 -28.99 -8.30 -10.30
C ASN A 40 -30.18 -7.36 -10.51
N VAL A 41 -31.39 -7.87 -10.42
CA VAL A 41 -32.62 -7.10 -10.48
C VAL A 41 -33.50 -7.36 -9.27
N THR A 42 -34.41 -6.45 -8.99
CA THR A 42 -35.47 -6.67 -8.00
C THR A 42 -36.81 -6.70 -8.73
N GLN A 43 -37.47 -7.82 -8.69
CA GLN A 43 -38.80 -8.01 -9.30
C GLN A 43 -39.79 -8.40 -8.20
N GLY A 44 -40.88 -7.62 -8.07
CA GLY A 44 -41.87 -7.89 -7.02
C GLY A 44 -41.30 -7.84 -5.60
N GLY A 45 -40.24 -7.07 -5.35
CA GLY A 45 -39.57 -6.96 -4.05
C GLY A 45 -38.59 -8.09 -3.76
N GLN A 46 -38.45 -9.06 -4.68
CA GLN A 46 -37.49 -10.16 -4.54
C GLN A 46 -36.26 -9.95 -5.43
N PRO A 47 -35.04 -10.23 -4.93
CA PRO A 47 -33.84 -10.22 -5.75
C PRO A 47 -33.88 -11.37 -6.76
N LEU A 48 -33.46 -11.09 -7.99
CA LEU A 48 -33.35 -12.06 -9.07
C LEU A 48 -32.08 -11.79 -9.86
N ASP A 49 -31.30 -12.83 -10.13
CA ASP A 49 -30.06 -12.76 -10.87
C ASP A 49 -30.24 -13.36 -12.27
N TYR A 50 -29.97 -12.55 -13.29
CA TYR A 50 -29.83 -13.04 -14.66
C TYR A 50 -28.33 -13.25 -14.95
N VAL A 51 -27.96 -14.48 -15.25
CA VAL A 51 -26.60 -14.86 -15.56
C VAL A 51 -26.42 -15.02 -17.07
N VAL A 52 -25.54 -14.22 -17.64
CA VAL A 52 -25.11 -14.34 -19.03
C VAL A 52 -23.74 -15.00 -19.06
N ALA A 53 -23.67 -16.22 -19.59
CA ALA A 53 -22.40 -16.91 -19.78
C ALA A 53 -21.57 -16.18 -20.86
N LEU A 54 -20.31 -15.94 -20.55
CA LEU A 54 -19.35 -15.32 -21.46
C LEU A 54 -18.29 -16.33 -21.85
N GLN A 55 -17.94 -16.34 -23.13
CA GLN A 55 -16.78 -17.09 -23.62
C GLN A 55 -15.89 -16.15 -24.42
N GLY A 56 -14.60 -16.25 -24.19
CA GLY A 56 -13.59 -15.54 -24.93
C GLY A 56 -12.43 -16.47 -25.29
N ARG A 57 -11.64 -16.09 -26.25
CA ARG A 57 -10.41 -16.80 -26.60
C ARG A 57 -9.29 -15.79 -26.78
N GLY A 58 -8.19 -16.02 -26.05
CA GLY A 58 -6.92 -15.37 -26.35
C GLY A 58 -6.27 -16.08 -27.53
N ASP A 59 -5.87 -15.31 -28.55
CA ASP A 59 -5.12 -15.80 -29.68
C ASP A 59 -3.87 -14.95 -29.85
N MET A 60 -2.72 -15.60 -30.03
CA MET A 60 -1.45 -14.91 -30.23
C MET A 60 -1.17 -14.84 -31.73
N THR A 61 -1.42 -13.65 -32.29
CA THR A 61 -1.07 -13.35 -33.70
C THR A 61 0.29 -12.70 -33.84
N GLY A 62 1.15 -12.71 -32.81
CA GLY A 62 2.46 -12.09 -32.86
C GLY A 62 3.29 -12.21 -31.59
N LEU A 63 4.53 -11.78 -31.69
CA LEU A 63 5.45 -11.68 -30.57
C LEU A 63 4.97 -10.60 -29.59
N ASN A 64 4.67 -10.98 -28.36
CA ASN A 64 4.35 -10.02 -27.30
C ASN A 64 5.66 -9.62 -26.62
N THR A 65 6.00 -8.34 -26.69
CA THR A 65 7.23 -7.83 -26.10
C THR A 65 6.89 -6.94 -24.92
N ASP A 66 7.32 -7.35 -23.73
CA ASP A 66 7.33 -6.51 -22.55
C ASP A 66 8.70 -5.87 -22.39
N THR A 67 8.72 -4.56 -22.25
CA THR A 67 9.95 -3.81 -22.04
C THR A 67 10.01 -3.30 -20.61
N PHE A 68 11.03 -3.75 -19.90
CA PHE A 68 11.31 -3.30 -18.52
C PHE A 68 12.54 -2.40 -18.56
N ARG A 69 12.39 -1.23 -17.94
CA ARG A 69 13.48 -0.27 -17.83
C ARG A 69 13.89 -0.18 -16.37
N GLN A 70 15.16 -0.38 -16.09
CA GLN A 70 15.76 -0.17 -14.79
C GLN A 70 16.68 1.04 -14.90
N ASP A 71 16.36 2.10 -14.16
CA ASP A 71 17.16 3.30 -14.16
C ASP A 71 18.47 3.08 -13.38
N SER A 72 19.54 3.76 -13.79
CA SER A 72 20.83 3.72 -13.10
C SER A 72 20.78 4.34 -11.70
N LYS A 73 19.79 5.19 -11.46
CA LYS A 73 19.47 5.75 -10.13
C LYS A 73 18.04 5.40 -9.79
N PRO A 74 17.83 4.47 -8.86
CA PRO A 74 16.49 4.08 -8.47
C PRO A 74 15.78 5.24 -7.77
N LYS A 75 14.46 5.32 -7.96
CA LYS A 75 13.58 6.25 -7.26
C LYS A 75 12.65 5.47 -6.35
N ALA A 76 12.48 5.93 -5.13
CA ALA A 76 11.62 5.27 -4.14
C ALA A 76 10.78 6.29 -3.37
N ASP A 77 9.47 6.03 -3.29
CA ASP A 77 8.54 6.75 -2.43
C ASP A 77 8.18 5.84 -1.27
N ILE A 78 8.51 6.24 -0.06
CA ILE A 78 8.36 5.45 1.16
C ILE A 78 7.36 6.15 2.08
N LEU A 79 6.23 5.51 2.33
CA LEU A 79 5.27 5.95 3.33
C LEU A 79 5.47 5.14 4.61
N LEU A 80 5.91 5.78 5.68
CA LEU A 80 5.87 5.22 7.02
C LEU A 80 4.49 5.47 7.62
N VAL A 81 3.85 4.42 8.11
CA VAL A 81 2.62 4.49 8.90
C VAL A 81 2.98 4.06 10.30
N ILE A 82 3.00 5.00 11.22
CA ILE A 82 3.53 4.81 12.57
C ILE A 82 2.38 4.86 13.55
N ASP A 83 2.31 3.82 14.34
CA ASP A 83 1.36 3.71 15.42
C ASP A 83 1.64 4.78 16.48
N ASP A 84 0.59 5.51 16.85
CA ASP A 84 0.59 6.59 17.85
C ASP A 84 -0.19 6.22 19.12
N SER A 85 -0.37 4.92 19.39
CA SER A 85 -0.91 4.41 20.64
C SER A 85 0.05 4.61 21.81
N GLY A 86 -0.47 4.50 23.02
CA GLY A 86 0.28 4.82 24.25
C GLY A 86 1.52 3.97 24.51
N SER A 87 1.59 2.78 23.93
CA SER A 87 2.72 1.83 24.07
C SER A 87 3.88 2.09 23.11
N MET A 88 3.78 3.06 22.18
CA MET A 88 4.71 3.23 21.08
C MET A 88 5.89 4.19 21.31
N GLY A 89 5.94 4.90 22.43
CA GLY A 89 6.92 5.96 22.64
C GLY A 89 8.39 5.52 22.57
N ASP A 90 8.72 4.38 23.14
CA ASP A 90 10.06 3.77 23.08
C ASP A 90 10.39 3.26 21.67
N LYS A 91 9.41 2.74 20.96
CA LYS A 91 9.55 2.21 19.60
C LYS A 91 9.74 3.33 18.57
N GLN A 92 9.01 4.44 18.69
CA GLN A 92 9.23 5.65 17.90
C GLN A 92 10.64 6.22 18.13
N THR A 93 11.09 6.22 19.40
CA THR A 93 12.46 6.62 19.76
C THR A 93 13.50 5.68 19.12
N ALA A 94 13.29 4.38 19.20
CA ALA A 94 14.20 3.40 18.58
C ALA A 94 14.27 3.54 17.06
N LEU A 95 13.13 3.78 16.40
CA LEU A 95 13.07 4.07 14.96
C LEU A 95 13.90 5.32 14.61
N ALA A 96 13.68 6.43 15.34
CA ALA A 96 14.42 7.67 15.13
C ALA A 96 15.93 7.50 15.27
N GLN A 97 16.37 6.80 16.30
CA GLN A 97 17.80 6.56 16.58
C GLN A 97 18.49 5.66 15.54
N ASN A 98 17.74 4.80 14.86
CA ASN A 98 18.27 3.85 13.89
C ASN A 98 18.00 4.24 12.42
N MET A 99 17.66 5.49 12.15
CA MET A 99 17.43 6.02 10.80
C MET A 99 18.57 5.71 9.82
N ASN A 100 19.83 5.82 10.27
CA ASN A 100 20.97 5.57 9.40
C ASN A 100 20.98 4.15 8.84
N SER A 101 20.58 3.15 9.64
CA SER A 101 20.47 1.77 9.18
C SER A 101 19.35 1.62 8.14
N PHE A 102 18.22 2.30 8.34
CA PHE A 102 17.14 2.34 7.35
C PHE A 102 17.58 2.97 6.03
N LEU A 103 18.32 4.08 6.08
CA LEU A 103 18.78 4.82 4.90
C LEU A 103 20.07 4.27 4.28
N GLN A 104 20.75 3.31 4.90
CA GLN A 104 22.05 2.83 4.47
C GLN A 104 22.04 2.37 3.01
N TYR A 105 21.02 1.59 2.61
CA TYR A 105 20.90 1.15 1.23
C TYR A 105 20.67 2.33 0.27
N ALA A 106 19.79 3.24 0.63
CA ALA A 106 19.47 4.40 -0.20
C ALA A 106 20.70 5.29 -0.43
N THR A 107 21.44 5.55 0.64
CA THR A 107 22.67 6.38 0.59
C THR A 107 23.77 5.70 -0.25
N SER A 108 24.03 4.40 -0.01
CA SER A 108 25.06 3.66 -0.72
C SER A 108 24.78 3.51 -2.22
N ASN A 109 23.51 3.48 -2.63
CA ASN A 109 23.08 3.31 -4.01
C ASN A 109 22.57 4.62 -4.65
N GLN A 110 22.76 5.75 -3.99
CA GLN A 110 22.33 7.08 -4.47
C GLN A 110 20.86 7.11 -4.91
N VAL A 111 19.99 6.43 -4.15
CA VAL A 111 18.55 6.40 -4.42
C VAL A 111 17.98 7.80 -4.27
N ASP A 112 17.22 8.25 -5.28
CA ASP A 112 16.37 9.42 -5.18
C ASP A 112 15.09 9.03 -4.44
N PHE A 113 14.93 9.44 -3.18
CA PHE A 113 13.80 9.04 -2.37
C PHE A 113 12.91 10.21 -1.94
N HIS A 114 11.62 9.89 -1.76
CA HIS A 114 10.68 10.63 -0.94
C HIS A 114 10.31 9.77 0.26
N ILE A 115 10.41 10.30 1.47
CA ILE A 115 9.89 9.66 2.67
C ILE A 115 8.85 10.59 3.28
N GLY A 116 7.66 10.06 3.53
CA GLY A 116 6.57 10.72 4.25
C GLY A 116 6.12 9.85 5.41
N VAL A 117 5.56 10.47 6.42
CA VAL A 117 5.07 9.80 7.63
C VAL A 117 3.61 10.15 7.86
N THR A 118 2.80 9.18 8.24
CA THR A 118 1.45 9.37 8.80
C THR A 118 1.27 8.44 9.99
N ASN A 119 0.20 8.61 10.76
CA ASN A 119 -0.11 7.74 11.89
C ASN A 119 -1.13 6.66 11.53
N THR A 120 -1.49 5.81 12.50
CA THR A 120 -2.43 4.71 12.37
C THR A 120 -3.90 5.10 12.50
N GLU A 121 -4.20 6.36 12.78
CA GLU A 121 -5.55 6.85 12.97
C GLU A 121 -6.38 6.84 11.68
N GLN A 122 -7.62 6.37 11.77
CA GLN A 122 -8.55 6.24 10.65
C GLN A 122 -9.46 7.45 10.50
N SER A 123 -9.83 8.09 11.62
CA SER A 123 -10.73 9.24 11.63
C SER A 123 -10.00 10.53 11.99
N SER A 124 -10.43 11.64 11.40
CA SER A 124 -9.86 12.97 11.64
C SER A 124 -10.42 13.67 12.88
N THR A 125 -11.29 13.01 13.65
CA THR A 125 -11.98 13.65 14.79
C THR A 125 -11.12 13.74 16.04
N THR A 126 -10.12 12.87 16.16
CA THR A 126 -9.23 12.81 17.33
C THR A 126 -7.75 12.96 17.01
N ALA A 127 -7.38 12.78 15.74
CA ALA A 127 -5.98 12.84 15.32
C ALA A 127 -5.79 13.65 14.04
N ALA A 128 -4.89 14.58 14.09
CA ALA A 128 -4.63 15.53 13.00
C ALA A 128 -4.15 14.88 11.70
N LEU A 129 -3.57 13.67 11.76
CA LEU A 129 -2.98 13.02 10.60
C LEU A 129 -4.00 12.21 9.79
N ALA A 130 -4.47 11.08 10.29
CA ALA A 130 -5.47 10.22 9.63
C ALA A 130 -5.27 10.09 8.10
N GLY A 131 -4.06 9.76 7.68
CA GLY A 131 -3.66 9.70 6.28
C GLY A 131 -3.09 11.02 5.71
N THR A 132 -3.04 12.11 6.47
CA THR A 132 -2.28 13.31 6.11
C THR A 132 -0.81 13.11 6.50
N LEU A 133 0.13 13.60 5.69
CA LEU A 133 1.54 13.54 6.04
C LEU A 133 1.83 14.46 7.23
N HIS A 134 2.53 13.90 8.22
CA HIS A 134 3.08 14.63 9.36
C HIS A 134 4.04 15.70 8.87
N ALA A 135 4.03 16.85 9.50
CA ALA A 135 4.98 17.92 9.25
C ALA A 135 5.92 18.04 10.45
N SER A 136 7.21 18.12 10.19
CA SER A 136 8.21 18.43 11.23
C SER A 136 8.02 19.84 11.80
N ALA A 137 8.75 20.18 12.85
CA ALA A 137 8.74 21.53 13.42
C ALA A 137 9.16 22.61 12.42
N THR A 138 9.94 22.27 11.39
CA THR A 138 10.30 23.19 10.30
C THR A 138 9.24 23.27 9.19
N GLY A 139 8.21 22.44 9.25
CA GLY A 139 7.16 22.32 8.23
C GLY A 139 7.50 21.32 7.11
N THR A 140 8.59 20.58 7.22
CA THR A 140 8.96 19.55 6.24
C THR A 140 8.01 18.37 6.35
N LYS A 141 7.35 17.99 5.25
CA LYS A 141 6.46 16.81 5.16
C LYS A 141 7.06 15.65 4.37
N ILE A 142 7.97 15.97 3.45
CA ILE A 142 8.55 15.00 2.54
C ILE A 142 10.07 15.11 2.62
N LEU A 143 10.70 14.08 3.17
CA LEU A 143 12.16 14.00 3.18
C LEU A 143 12.69 13.55 1.82
N ARG A 144 13.80 14.16 1.43
CA ARG A 144 14.55 13.88 0.21
C ARG A 144 16.04 13.72 0.54
N PRO A 145 16.87 13.15 -0.34
CA PRO A 145 18.32 13.09 -0.14
C PRO A 145 18.96 14.46 0.12
N THR A 146 18.32 15.52 -0.39
CA THR A 146 18.79 16.91 -0.26
C THR A 146 18.19 17.67 0.93
N THR A 147 17.36 17.03 1.74
CA THR A 147 16.74 17.68 2.92
C THR A 147 17.83 18.08 3.91
N PRO A 148 17.92 19.36 4.30
CA PRO A 148 18.85 19.80 5.32
C PRO A 148 18.58 19.12 6.66
N ASN A 149 19.62 18.80 7.42
CA ASN A 149 19.51 18.15 8.73
C ASN A 149 18.62 16.90 8.72
N LEU A 150 18.73 16.09 7.66
CA LEU A 150 17.86 14.94 7.37
C LEU A 150 17.56 14.04 8.59
N GLN A 151 18.56 13.80 9.45
CA GLN A 151 18.38 13.01 10.67
C GLN A 151 17.44 13.66 11.68
N VAL A 152 17.57 14.97 11.86
CA VAL A 152 16.71 15.72 12.79
C VAL A 152 15.28 15.77 12.28
N GLU A 153 15.12 16.06 11.00
CA GLU A 153 13.81 16.09 10.34
C GLU A 153 13.13 14.70 10.39
N PHE A 154 13.89 13.63 10.16
CA PHE A 154 13.35 12.27 10.27
C PHE A 154 12.91 11.95 11.69
N ALA A 155 13.75 12.24 12.69
CA ALA A 155 13.42 11.99 14.09
C ALA A 155 12.16 12.75 14.54
N ASP A 156 12.00 13.95 14.06
CA ASP A 156 10.81 14.77 14.32
C ASP A 156 9.56 14.17 13.64
N LEU A 157 9.69 13.80 12.36
CA LEU A 157 8.57 13.21 11.61
C LEU A 157 8.07 11.87 12.18
N VAL A 158 8.97 11.01 12.65
CA VAL A 158 8.56 9.70 13.18
C VAL A 158 8.00 9.76 14.60
N ASN A 159 8.16 10.90 15.28
CA ASN A 159 7.55 11.16 16.57
C ASN A 159 6.11 11.68 16.38
N VAL A 160 5.21 10.79 16.00
CA VAL A 160 3.80 11.13 15.74
C VAL A 160 2.97 11.32 17.01
N GLY A 161 3.57 11.14 18.18
CA GLY A 161 2.88 11.19 19.48
C GLY A 161 2.43 9.81 19.94
N THR A 162 1.76 9.80 21.12
CA THR A 162 1.31 8.56 21.79
C THR A 162 -0.08 8.72 22.38
N SER A 163 -0.95 9.44 21.70
CA SER A 163 -2.32 9.73 22.15
C SER A 163 -3.39 9.18 21.21
N GLY A 164 -2.99 8.37 20.23
CA GLY A 164 -3.88 7.70 19.29
C GLY A 164 -4.63 6.52 19.92
N TYR A 165 -5.67 6.10 19.23
CA TYR A 165 -6.53 5.00 19.63
C TYR A 165 -6.68 3.92 18.56
N ASP A 166 -6.57 4.31 17.29
CA ASP A 166 -6.70 3.37 16.17
C ASP A 166 -5.33 2.76 15.84
N GLU A 167 -5.30 1.45 15.66
CA GLU A 167 -4.10 0.70 15.29
C GLU A 167 -4.29 0.11 13.90
N SER A 168 -4.34 1.00 12.91
CA SER A 168 -4.59 0.62 11.53
C SER A 168 -3.51 1.18 10.60
N CYS A 169 -2.78 0.32 9.94
CA CYS A 169 -1.81 0.75 8.92
C CYS A 169 -2.43 0.83 7.52
N MET A 170 -3.29 -0.12 7.17
CA MET A 170 -3.78 -0.27 5.80
C MET A 170 -4.72 0.86 5.38
N ALA A 171 -5.63 1.25 6.26
CA ALA A 171 -6.61 2.29 5.94
C ALA A 171 -5.98 3.68 5.79
N PRO A 172 -5.17 4.20 6.73
CA PRO A 172 -4.50 5.49 6.56
C PRO A 172 -3.45 5.47 5.44
N ALA A 173 -2.73 4.35 5.21
CA ALA A 173 -1.85 4.23 4.05
C ALA A 173 -2.60 4.43 2.74
N THR A 174 -3.72 3.74 2.56
CA THR A 174 -4.55 3.87 1.37
C THR A 174 -5.10 5.28 1.22
N LYS A 175 -5.57 5.88 2.30
CA LYS A 175 -6.09 7.25 2.33
C LYS A 175 -5.00 8.26 1.98
N ALA A 176 -3.79 8.10 2.50
CA ALA A 176 -2.65 8.98 2.23
C ALA A 176 -2.26 8.98 0.75
N LEU A 177 -2.35 7.83 0.10
CA LEU A 177 -1.85 7.59 -1.26
C LEU A 177 -2.92 7.73 -2.36
N THR A 178 -4.16 8.03 -2.00
CA THR A 178 -5.28 8.18 -2.95
C THR A 178 -5.88 9.59 -2.89
N ALA A 179 -6.61 9.96 -3.96
CA ALA A 179 -7.37 11.20 -3.95
C ALA A 179 -8.48 11.18 -2.86
N PRO A 180 -8.79 12.32 -2.24
CA PRO A 180 -8.24 13.64 -2.51
C PRO A 180 -6.89 13.94 -1.83
N TYR A 181 -6.41 13.10 -0.90
CA TYR A 181 -5.24 13.40 -0.06
C TYR A 181 -3.97 13.62 -0.89
N ILE A 182 -3.69 12.73 -1.83
CA ILE A 182 -2.46 12.76 -2.63
C ILE A 182 -2.41 13.92 -3.63
N THR A 183 -3.55 14.53 -3.90
CA THR A 183 -3.67 15.68 -4.82
C THR A 183 -3.84 17.01 -4.10
N ASP A 184 -4.08 17.01 -2.79
CA ASP A 184 -4.28 18.20 -1.98
C ASP A 184 -2.94 18.81 -1.55
N PRO A 185 -2.63 20.07 -1.98
CA PRO A 185 -1.38 20.74 -1.61
C PRO A 185 -1.22 20.97 -0.10
N THR A 186 -2.31 21.01 0.65
CA THR A 186 -2.26 21.18 2.11
C THR A 186 -1.98 19.87 2.83
N LYS A 187 -2.09 18.74 2.14
CA LYS A 187 -1.89 17.39 2.67
C LYS A 187 -0.65 16.73 2.07
N ASN A 188 -0.84 15.91 1.02
CA ASN A 188 0.16 14.95 0.56
C ASN A 188 0.65 15.20 -0.87
N ALA A 189 0.20 16.28 -1.54
CA ALA A 189 0.60 16.54 -2.91
C ALA A 189 2.14 16.66 -3.03
N GLY A 190 2.67 16.06 -4.11
CA GLY A 190 4.12 16.05 -4.37
C GLY A 190 4.89 14.90 -3.70
N PHE A 191 4.21 14.05 -2.91
CA PHE A 191 4.83 12.87 -2.32
C PHE A 191 5.03 11.75 -3.34
N LEU A 192 3.96 11.35 -4.04
CA LEU A 192 3.95 10.19 -4.92
C LEU A 192 4.45 10.54 -6.32
N ARG A 193 5.42 9.76 -6.82
CA ARG A 193 5.95 9.86 -8.20
C ARG A 193 5.59 8.61 -8.99
N GLN A 194 5.18 8.76 -10.24
CA GLN A 194 4.75 7.61 -11.07
C GLN A 194 5.89 6.68 -11.48
N ASP A 195 7.11 7.21 -11.57
CA ASP A 195 8.32 6.50 -11.98
C ASP A 195 9.15 5.95 -10.80
N ALA A 196 8.70 6.16 -9.56
CA ALA A 196 9.33 5.63 -8.35
C ALA A 196 8.69 4.31 -7.91
N VAL A 197 9.46 3.41 -7.29
CA VAL A 197 8.89 2.31 -6.53
C VAL A 197 8.15 2.87 -5.30
N LEU A 198 7.10 2.21 -4.88
CA LEU A 198 6.33 2.60 -3.70
C LEU A 198 6.49 1.54 -2.61
N ALA A 199 6.88 1.95 -1.42
CA ALA A 199 6.84 1.09 -0.25
C ALA A 199 5.99 1.73 0.84
N VAL A 200 5.14 0.91 1.45
CA VAL A 200 4.53 1.22 2.74
C VAL A 200 5.29 0.46 3.81
N VAL A 201 5.64 1.14 4.89
CA VAL A 201 6.27 0.54 6.07
C VAL A 201 5.40 0.84 7.27
N CYS A 202 4.74 -0.18 7.77
CA CYS A 202 3.96 -0.12 8.99
C CYS A 202 4.85 -0.37 10.21
N VAL A 203 4.73 0.46 11.24
CA VAL A 203 5.42 0.29 12.53
C VAL A 203 4.36 0.33 13.63
N THR A 204 4.05 -0.82 14.22
CA THR A 204 2.97 -0.97 15.20
C THR A 204 3.24 -2.13 16.15
N ASP A 205 2.76 -2.07 17.36
CA ASP A 205 2.79 -3.18 18.32
C ASP A 205 1.45 -3.93 18.43
N ALA A 206 0.55 -3.69 17.46
CA ALA A 206 -0.78 -4.28 17.41
C ALA A 206 -1.12 -4.92 16.05
N PRO A 207 -2.12 -5.79 16.00
CA PRO A 207 -2.76 -6.24 14.77
C PRO A 207 -3.48 -5.09 14.05
N ASP A 208 -3.46 -5.09 12.72
CA ASP A 208 -4.16 -4.07 11.92
C ASP A 208 -5.69 -4.12 12.13
N GLN A 209 -6.28 -3.01 12.54
CA GLN A 209 -7.70 -2.83 12.84
C GLN A 209 -8.49 -2.18 11.70
N ALA A 210 -7.92 -2.10 10.50
CA ALA A 210 -8.62 -1.52 9.35
C ALA A 210 -9.97 -2.23 9.08
N PRO A 211 -11.06 -1.50 8.79
CA PRO A 211 -12.41 -2.06 8.74
C PRO A 211 -12.65 -3.04 7.59
N GLN A 212 -11.94 -2.88 6.47
CA GLN A 212 -12.09 -3.76 5.31
C GLN A 212 -11.10 -4.93 5.35
N ALA A 213 -11.37 -5.98 4.56
CA ALA A 213 -10.44 -7.08 4.40
C ALA A 213 -9.10 -6.61 3.79
N PRO A 214 -7.95 -7.23 4.13
CA PRO A 214 -6.64 -6.83 3.58
C PRO A 214 -6.59 -6.82 2.06
N ALA A 215 -7.28 -7.74 1.39
CA ALA A 215 -7.37 -7.79 -0.06
C ALA A 215 -7.99 -6.52 -0.69
N PHE A 216 -8.89 -5.85 0.02
CA PHE A 216 -9.45 -4.58 -0.42
C PHE A 216 -8.36 -3.49 -0.50
N TYR A 217 -7.58 -3.34 0.55
CA TYR A 217 -6.48 -2.37 0.60
C TYR A 217 -5.36 -2.72 -0.37
N LEU A 218 -5.00 -4.00 -0.46
CA LEU A 218 -4.02 -4.49 -1.42
C LEU A 218 -4.37 -4.08 -2.85
N ASN A 219 -5.61 -4.31 -3.28
CA ASN A 219 -6.06 -3.94 -4.62
C ASN A 219 -5.98 -2.43 -4.86
N GLN A 220 -6.33 -1.62 -3.88
CA GLN A 220 -6.21 -0.16 -4.01
C GLN A 220 -4.75 0.29 -4.13
N LEU A 221 -3.87 -0.21 -3.28
CA LEU A 221 -2.46 0.14 -3.26
C LEU A 221 -1.72 -0.32 -4.52
N LEU A 222 -2.01 -1.52 -5.02
CA LEU A 222 -1.47 -2.02 -6.29
C LEU A 222 -1.91 -1.15 -7.48
N ASN A 223 -3.13 -0.65 -7.47
CA ASN A 223 -3.66 0.20 -8.54
C ASN A 223 -3.02 1.59 -8.60
N ILE A 224 -2.38 2.06 -7.53
CA ILE A 224 -1.69 3.36 -7.50
C ILE A 224 -0.60 3.43 -8.59
N LYS A 225 0.14 2.35 -8.79
CA LYS A 225 1.17 2.25 -9.84
C LYS A 225 0.63 1.74 -11.18
N GLY A 226 -0.67 1.49 -11.25
CA GLY A 226 -1.34 0.91 -12.42
C GLY A 226 -1.12 -0.60 -12.54
N ALA A 227 -1.97 -1.28 -13.30
CA ALA A 227 -1.95 -2.75 -13.40
C ALA A 227 -0.61 -3.32 -13.89
N GLN A 228 0.09 -2.61 -14.77
CA GLN A 228 1.39 -3.02 -15.31
C GLN A 228 2.56 -2.74 -14.36
N ARG A 229 2.33 -1.94 -13.30
CA ARG A 229 3.35 -1.54 -12.33
C ARG A 229 3.09 -2.10 -10.93
N ALA A 230 2.23 -3.10 -10.81
CA ALA A 230 1.92 -3.74 -9.52
C ALA A 230 3.19 -4.25 -8.80
N GLY A 231 4.20 -4.71 -9.54
CA GLY A 231 5.50 -5.09 -8.99
C GLY A 231 6.33 -3.94 -8.43
N MET A 232 5.90 -2.69 -8.60
CA MET A 232 6.55 -1.51 -8.02
C MET A 232 6.03 -1.16 -6.61
N PHE A 233 5.25 -2.02 -5.99
CA PHE A 233 4.72 -1.81 -4.65
C PHE A 233 5.17 -2.91 -3.69
N THR A 234 5.57 -2.51 -2.46
CA THR A 234 5.81 -3.42 -1.33
C THR A 234 5.15 -2.90 -0.06
N TYR A 235 4.72 -3.84 0.77
CA TYR A 235 4.19 -3.57 2.11
C TYR A 235 5.08 -4.26 3.14
N ASN A 236 5.74 -3.48 3.97
CA ASN A 236 6.68 -3.93 4.98
C ASN A 236 6.11 -3.66 6.38
N VAL A 237 6.51 -4.43 7.36
CA VAL A 237 6.01 -4.29 8.73
C VAL A 237 7.13 -4.49 9.75
N VAL A 238 7.20 -3.59 10.72
CA VAL A 238 7.83 -3.84 12.01
C VAL A 238 6.68 -4.00 13.02
N GLY A 239 6.46 -5.21 13.48
CA GLY A 239 5.24 -5.54 14.22
C GLY A 239 5.41 -6.73 15.18
N PRO A 240 4.35 -7.10 15.93
CA PRO A 240 4.37 -8.17 16.92
C PRO A 240 4.20 -9.54 16.24
N PHE A 241 5.32 -10.18 15.87
CA PHE A 241 5.31 -11.47 15.16
C PHE A 241 5.66 -12.68 16.05
N LEU A 242 6.05 -12.45 17.32
CA LEU A 242 6.22 -13.53 18.28
C LEU A 242 4.88 -13.91 18.92
N PRO A 243 4.73 -15.15 19.42
CA PRO A 243 3.48 -15.59 20.07
C PRO A 243 3.15 -14.85 21.37
N SER A 244 4.13 -14.18 21.96
CA SER A 244 3.98 -13.30 23.14
C SER A 244 5.11 -12.28 23.16
N ALA A 245 4.85 -11.13 23.77
CA ALA A 245 5.88 -10.11 23.95
C ALA A 245 7.00 -10.62 24.87
N PRO A 246 8.27 -10.39 24.50
CA PRO A 246 9.41 -10.62 25.39
C PRO A 246 9.33 -9.74 26.63
N SER A 247 10.05 -10.18 27.69
CA SER A 247 10.15 -9.38 28.93
C SER A 247 10.68 -7.97 28.64
N GLY A 248 9.97 -6.97 29.15
CA GLY A 248 10.33 -5.55 28.96
C GLY A 248 9.83 -4.92 27.66
N CYS A 249 9.02 -5.63 26.89
CA CYS A 249 8.29 -5.10 25.74
C CYS A 249 6.80 -5.42 25.88
N SER A 250 5.96 -4.70 25.17
CA SER A 250 4.51 -4.90 25.19
C SER A 250 3.95 -5.02 23.77
N TYR A 251 2.89 -5.82 23.62
CA TYR A 251 2.04 -5.92 22.44
C TYR A 251 0.61 -5.58 22.83
N ASP A 252 -0.13 -5.03 21.90
CA ASP A 252 -1.58 -4.95 22.00
C ASP A 252 -2.28 -6.06 21.17
N GLY A 253 -1.69 -7.24 21.16
CA GLY A 253 -2.19 -8.44 20.49
C GLY A 253 -1.15 -9.09 19.58
N THR A 254 -1.39 -10.35 19.21
CA THR A 254 -0.43 -11.18 18.45
C THR A 254 -0.99 -11.74 17.14
N ASN A 255 -2.23 -11.43 16.78
CA ASN A 255 -2.86 -11.94 15.57
C ASN A 255 -2.54 -11.07 14.35
N ASN A 256 -1.37 -11.27 13.75
CA ASN A 256 -0.89 -10.50 12.60
C ASN A 256 -1.24 -11.06 11.22
N THR A 257 -2.24 -11.93 11.13
CA THR A 257 -2.64 -12.54 9.84
C THR A 257 -2.92 -11.54 8.74
N ARG A 258 -3.40 -10.33 9.09
CA ARG A 258 -3.66 -9.25 8.14
C ARG A 258 -2.37 -8.70 7.56
N HIS A 259 -1.39 -8.39 8.41
CA HIS A 259 -0.06 -7.97 8.00
C HIS A 259 0.68 -9.06 7.22
N ASP A 260 0.63 -10.31 7.69
CA ASP A 260 1.23 -11.46 6.98
C ASP A 260 0.68 -11.60 5.56
N PHE A 261 -0.63 -11.41 5.38
CA PHE A 261 -1.24 -11.40 4.06
C PHE A 261 -0.61 -10.32 3.17
N MET A 262 -0.57 -9.07 3.61
CA MET A 262 -0.03 -7.95 2.83
C MET A 262 1.43 -8.16 2.45
N VAL A 263 2.25 -8.55 3.42
CA VAL A 263 3.68 -8.84 3.23
C VAL A 263 3.88 -9.94 2.19
N SER A 264 3.16 -11.06 2.31
CA SER A 264 3.29 -12.19 1.39
C SER A 264 2.88 -11.86 -0.05
N GLN A 265 1.82 -11.05 -0.22
CA GLN A 265 1.31 -10.69 -1.54
C GLN A 265 2.18 -9.63 -2.24
N THR A 266 3.03 -8.90 -1.51
CA THR A 266 3.82 -7.79 -2.05
C THR A 266 5.32 -8.02 -1.97
N GLN A 267 5.76 -9.22 -1.55
CA GLN A 267 7.17 -9.56 -1.32
C GLN A 267 7.85 -8.58 -0.34
N GLY A 268 7.08 -8.12 0.63
CA GLY A 268 7.56 -7.27 1.69
C GLY A 268 8.39 -8.03 2.72
N VAL A 269 8.91 -7.29 3.68
CA VAL A 269 9.67 -7.81 4.82
C VAL A 269 8.89 -7.57 6.10
N LYS A 270 8.93 -8.52 7.02
CA LYS A 270 8.42 -8.37 8.37
C LYS A 270 9.53 -8.53 9.39
N GLU A 271 9.57 -7.64 10.35
CA GLU A 271 10.53 -7.63 11.44
C GLU A 271 9.79 -7.50 12.78
N GLU A 272 10.40 -8.03 13.83
CA GLU A 272 9.82 -8.03 15.17
C GLU A 272 9.96 -6.66 15.84
N ILE A 273 8.85 -6.08 16.34
CA ILE A 273 8.86 -4.76 17.00
C ILE A 273 9.62 -4.76 18.33
N CYS A 274 9.60 -5.88 19.04
CA CYS A 274 10.33 -6.07 20.29
C CYS A 274 11.78 -6.55 20.08
N THR A 275 12.34 -6.33 18.89
CA THR A 275 13.73 -6.70 18.62
C THR A 275 14.70 -5.86 19.46
N PRO A 276 15.72 -6.47 20.07
CA PRO A 276 16.80 -5.71 20.72
C PRO A 276 17.73 -5.04 19.67
N ASN A 277 17.61 -5.40 18.40
CA ASN A 277 18.48 -4.93 17.31
C ASN A 277 17.69 -4.24 16.20
N TRP A 278 17.20 -3.06 16.50
CA TRP A 278 16.48 -2.22 15.55
C TRP A 278 17.32 -1.87 14.32
N ALA A 279 18.63 -1.73 14.46
CA ALA A 279 19.51 -1.41 13.33
C ALA A 279 19.43 -2.48 12.23
N VAL A 280 19.47 -3.77 12.60
CA VAL A 280 19.37 -4.88 11.64
C VAL A 280 17.97 -4.98 11.04
N ALA A 281 16.93 -4.82 11.84
CA ALA A 281 15.56 -4.83 11.36
C ALA A 281 15.33 -3.73 10.31
N LEU A 282 15.75 -2.50 10.62
CA LEU A 282 15.59 -1.35 9.73
C LEU A 282 16.50 -1.42 8.49
N GLU A 283 17.68 -2.03 8.58
CA GLU A 283 18.50 -2.30 7.40
C GLU A 283 17.80 -3.22 6.41
N ARG A 284 17.15 -4.31 6.90
CA ARG A 284 16.39 -5.23 6.03
C ARG A 284 15.16 -4.57 5.41
N ILE A 285 14.41 -3.82 6.20
CA ILE A 285 13.27 -3.02 5.70
C ILE A 285 13.75 -2.02 4.64
N GLY A 286 14.84 -1.29 4.91
CA GLY A 286 15.42 -0.33 3.98
C GLY A 286 15.88 -0.98 2.68
N LYS A 287 16.56 -2.11 2.72
CA LYS A 287 16.95 -2.86 1.51
C LYS A 287 15.75 -3.26 0.67
N ASN A 288 14.64 -3.66 1.28
CA ASN A 288 13.42 -3.99 0.55
C ASN A 288 12.73 -2.74 0.00
N ALA A 289 12.58 -1.70 0.82
CA ALA A 289 11.83 -0.50 0.45
C ALA A 289 12.52 0.32 -0.65
N PHE A 290 13.85 0.45 -0.60
CA PHE A 290 14.64 1.22 -1.56
C PHE A 290 15.24 0.36 -2.69
N GLY A 291 15.19 -0.97 -2.57
CA GLY A 291 15.88 -1.88 -3.48
C GLY A 291 15.29 -1.90 -4.89
N TYR A 292 16.13 -2.28 -5.84
CA TYR A 292 15.67 -2.56 -7.20
C TYR A 292 14.67 -3.71 -7.19
N ARG A 293 13.62 -3.58 -7.98
CA ARG A 293 12.69 -4.68 -8.22
C ARG A 293 13.35 -5.69 -9.16
N THR A 294 13.36 -6.94 -8.72
CA THR A 294 13.89 -8.07 -9.48
C THR A 294 12.79 -8.90 -10.13
N ASN A 295 11.54 -8.66 -9.74
CA ASN A 295 10.37 -9.34 -10.28
C ASN A 295 9.56 -8.38 -11.15
N PHE A 296 9.31 -8.82 -12.37
CA PHE A 296 8.58 -8.05 -13.37
C PHE A 296 7.34 -8.85 -13.78
N PHE A 297 6.20 -8.17 -13.86
CA PHE A 297 4.95 -8.78 -14.29
C PHE A 297 4.83 -8.66 -15.80
N LEU A 298 4.66 -9.78 -16.46
CA LEU A 298 4.41 -9.84 -17.89
C LEU A 298 2.96 -9.44 -18.20
N ASN A 299 2.75 -8.79 -19.33
CA ASN A 299 1.42 -8.45 -19.83
C ASN A 299 0.63 -9.70 -20.27
N ALA A 300 1.33 -10.78 -20.57
CA ALA A 300 0.74 -12.06 -20.92
C ALA A 300 1.54 -13.20 -20.27
N ARG A 301 0.88 -14.33 -20.05
CA ARG A 301 1.55 -15.54 -19.59
C ARG A 301 2.44 -16.06 -20.72
N PRO A 302 3.75 -16.32 -20.47
CA PRO A 302 4.59 -16.92 -21.49
C PRO A 302 4.12 -18.31 -21.85
N ASP A 303 4.18 -18.66 -23.13
CA ASP A 303 4.07 -20.04 -23.58
C ASP A 303 5.34 -20.78 -23.15
N LEU A 304 5.18 -21.84 -22.39
CA LEU A 304 6.26 -22.73 -21.92
C LEU A 304 6.30 -23.97 -22.78
#